data_ed5b607eefe72081a3fb2001d248d9f5
#
_entry.id   ed5b607eefe72081a3fb2001d248d9f5
#
_cell.length_a   1.000
_cell.length_b   1.000
_cell.length_c   1.000
_cell.angle_alpha   90.00
_cell.angle_beta   90.00
_cell.angle_gamma   90.00
#
_symmetry.space_group_name_H-M   'P 1'
#
loop_
_entity.id
_entity.type
_entity.pdbx_description
1 polymer ?
#
loop_
_entity_poly.entity_id
_entity_poly.type
_entity_poly.pdbx_seq_one_letter_code
_entity_poly.pdbx_strand_id
1 'polypeptide(L)'
;EKYKSPTAEALFESAKLNIKLLEDLNFDNFKISVKASNVFTAVESYRMLSNFCEYPLHLGITEAGSYFSGSIKSSIGLGLLLYDGIGDTVRVSLSDHPTQEVKVGFEMLKSLNLRDYGVTIISCPSCARQQFDVIETVKSVEKKLSHIKKPITVSIIGCVVNGPGEATMTNIGITGGGNNTHMVYVDGEKSHRIQNEDLVCLLYTSDAADDDAC
;
A
#
# COMPACT_ATOMS: atom_id res chain seq x y z
N GLU A 1 35.89 -14.20 -4.22
CA GLU A 1 37.20 -13.57 -4.54
C GLU A 1 37.14 -12.57 -5.69
N LYS A 2 36.23 -12.79 -6.71
CA LYS A 2 36.05 -11.87 -7.85
C LYS A 2 35.50 -10.51 -7.44
N TYR A 3 34.54 -10.49 -6.51
CA TYR A 3 33.91 -9.30 -6.00
C TYR A 3 34.38 -9.02 -4.57
N LYS A 4 34.92 -7.82 -4.32
CA LYS A 4 35.39 -7.43 -3.00
C LYS A 4 34.31 -7.01 -2.01
N SER A 5 33.09 -6.80 -2.51
CA SER A 5 31.90 -6.41 -1.75
C SER A 5 30.63 -6.94 -2.41
N PRO A 6 29.50 -7.00 -1.71
CA PRO A 6 28.21 -7.33 -2.30
C PRO A 6 27.79 -6.24 -3.31
N THR A 7 27.73 -6.61 -4.60
CA THR A 7 27.30 -5.72 -5.68
C THR A 7 26.14 -6.34 -6.46
N ALA A 8 25.44 -5.54 -7.25
CA ALA A 8 24.36 -6.01 -8.11
C ALA A 8 24.86 -7.05 -9.13
N GLU A 9 26.05 -6.84 -9.69
CA GLU A 9 26.67 -7.75 -10.65
C GLU A 9 27.01 -9.10 -10.00
N ALA A 10 27.44 -9.08 -8.73
CA ALA A 10 27.76 -10.33 -8.01
C ALA A 10 26.49 -11.16 -7.78
N LEU A 11 25.39 -10.52 -7.37
CA LEU A 11 24.07 -11.17 -7.22
C LEU A 11 23.55 -11.69 -8.55
N PHE A 12 23.66 -10.89 -9.60
CA PHE A 12 23.25 -11.28 -10.94
C PHE A 12 24.06 -12.47 -11.47
N GLU A 13 25.38 -12.46 -11.34
CA GLU A 13 26.23 -13.58 -11.76
C GLU A 13 25.91 -14.87 -10.99
N SER A 14 25.69 -14.76 -9.68
CA SER A 14 25.27 -15.90 -8.86
C SER A 14 23.91 -16.46 -9.34
N ALA A 15 22.95 -15.60 -9.63
CA ALA A 15 21.66 -16.03 -10.16
C ALA A 15 21.80 -16.73 -11.50
N LYS A 16 22.59 -16.19 -12.44
CA LYS A 16 22.86 -16.81 -13.75
C LYS A 16 23.43 -18.23 -13.63
N LEU A 17 24.37 -18.43 -12.72
CA LEU A 17 24.98 -19.74 -12.49
C LEU A 17 23.93 -20.76 -12.00
N ASN A 18 23.05 -20.34 -11.09
CA ASN A 18 22.00 -21.21 -10.57
C ASN A 18 20.90 -21.47 -11.60
N ILE A 19 20.52 -20.49 -12.41
CA ILE A 19 19.59 -20.67 -13.53
C ILE A 19 20.13 -21.73 -14.48
N LYS A 20 21.37 -21.56 -14.93
CA LYS A 20 22.00 -22.52 -15.84
C LYS A 20 22.06 -23.96 -15.27
N LEU A 21 22.35 -24.08 -13.97
CA LEU A 21 22.36 -25.39 -13.30
C LEU A 21 20.99 -26.06 -13.36
N LEU A 22 19.90 -25.30 -13.14
CA LEU A 22 18.54 -25.83 -13.21
C LEU A 22 18.13 -26.19 -14.64
N GLU A 23 18.50 -25.34 -15.61
CA GLU A 23 18.29 -25.61 -17.04
C GLU A 23 19.03 -26.87 -17.51
N ASP A 24 20.29 -27.06 -17.11
CA ASP A 24 21.10 -28.24 -17.40
C ASP A 24 20.47 -29.53 -16.81
N LEU A 25 19.67 -29.39 -15.73
CA LEU A 25 18.90 -30.48 -15.12
C LEU A 25 17.49 -30.65 -15.73
N ASN A 26 17.14 -29.89 -16.77
CA ASN A 26 15.80 -29.81 -17.37
C ASN A 26 14.70 -29.46 -16.35
N PHE A 27 15.01 -28.60 -15.38
CA PHE A 27 14.06 -28.10 -14.38
C PHE A 27 13.78 -26.64 -14.65
N ASP A 28 12.58 -26.32 -15.14
CA ASP A 28 12.14 -24.98 -15.57
C ASP A 28 11.05 -24.37 -14.67
N ASN A 29 10.46 -25.19 -13.77
CA ASN A 29 9.41 -24.73 -12.87
C ASN A 29 9.98 -24.10 -11.58
N PHE A 30 10.60 -22.93 -11.71
CA PHE A 30 11.16 -22.19 -10.59
C PHE A 30 10.94 -20.69 -10.74
N LYS A 31 11.14 -19.96 -9.67
CA LYS A 31 11.20 -18.50 -9.64
C LYS A 31 12.50 -18.01 -9.01
N ILE A 32 12.92 -16.82 -9.38
CA ILE A 32 14.22 -16.29 -8.98
C ILE A 32 14.02 -15.19 -7.92
N SER A 33 14.90 -15.18 -6.95
CA SER A 33 14.92 -14.13 -5.92
C SER A 33 16.34 -13.71 -5.59
N VAL A 34 16.68 -12.47 -5.86
CA VAL A 34 17.98 -11.84 -5.53
C VAL A 34 17.75 -10.67 -4.56
N LYS A 35 17.79 -10.98 -3.27
CA LYS A 35 17.49 -10.01 -2.22
C LYS A 35 18.77 -9.40 -1.65
N ALA A 36 18.75 -8.11 -1.38
CA ALA A 36 19.79 -7.40 -0.67
C ALA A 36 19.18 -6.49 0.41
N SER A 37 19.95 -6.16 1.42
CA SER A 37 19.58 -5.18 2.44
C SER A 37 19.73 -3.73 1.95
N ASN A 38 20.60 -3.50 0.96
CA ASN A 38 20.71 -2.25 0.25
C ASN A 38 19.68 -2.20 -0.89
N VAL A 39 18.83 -1.18 -0.87
CA VAL A 39 17.73 -1.01 -1.83
C VAL A 39 18.23 -0.93 -3.27
N PHE A 40 19.24 -0.11 -3.53
CA PHE A 40 19.74 0.10 -4.88
C PHE A 40 20.42 -1.14 -5.45
N THR A 41 21.19 -1.85 -4.61
CA THR A 41 21.78 -3.14 -5.00
C THR A 41 20.70 -4.16 -5.38
N ALA A 42 19.62 -4.25 -4.60
CA ALA A 42 18.51 -5.14 -4.92
C ALA A 42 17.83 -4.73 -6.22
N VAL A 43 17.45 -3.45 -6.37
CA VAL A 43 16.77 -2.94 -7.55
C VAL A 43 17.57 -3.20 -8.82
N GLU A 44 18.86 -2.87 -8.81
CA GLU A 44 19.71 -3.07 -9.97
C GLU A 44 19.89 -4.54 -10.32
N SER A 45 20.05 -5.42 -9.31
CA SER A 45 20.13 -6.87 -9.54
C SER A 45 18.88 -7.43 -10.23
N TYR A 46 17.68 -7.01 -9.81
CA TYR A 46 16.43 -7.44 -10.43
C TYR A 46 16.26 -6.87 -11.85
N ARG A 47 16.66 -5.62 -12.09
CA ARG A 47 16.67 -5.03 -13.44
C ARG A 47 17.59 -5.81 -14.39
N MET A 48 18.78 -6.17 -13.91
CA MET A 48 19.69 -7.02 -14.70
C MET A 48 19.09 -8.38 -15.01
N LEU A 49 18.40 -9.01 -14.05
CA LEU A 49 17.74 -10.30 -14.25
C LEU A 49 16.54 -10.20 -15.19
N SER A 50 15.72 -9.20 -15.06
CA SER A 50 14.56 -8.97 -15.94
C SER A 50 14.97 -8.77 -17.41
N ASN A 51 16.13 -8.16 -17.64
CA ASN A 51 16.69 -8.04 -19.00
C ASN A 51 17.38 -9.32 -19.50
N PHE A 52 17.67 -10.28 -18.61
CA PHE A 52 18.42 -11.49 -18.96
C PHE A 52 17.51 -12.70 -19.21
N CYS A 53 16.41 -12.88 -18.49
CA CYS A 53 15.55 -14.05 -18.57
C CYS A 53 14.08 -13.71 -18.31
N GLU A 54 13.18 -14.59 -18.74
CA GLU A 54 11.73 -14.49 -18.56
C GLU A 54 11.19 -15.29 -17.36
N TYR A 55 12.07 -15.86 -16.54
CA TYR A 55 11.63 -16.59 -15.34
C TYR A 55 10.97 -15.65 -14.33
N PRO A 56 9.92 -16.11 -13.63
CA PRO A 56 9.22 -15.28 -12.64
C PRO A 56 10.16 -14.78 -11.54
N LEU A 57 10.03 -13.50 -11.20
CA LEU A 57 10.84 -12.83 -10.20
C LEU A 57 10.08 -12.65 -8.88
N HIS A 58 10.65 -13.14 -7.80
CA HIS A 58 10.14 -12.96 -6.45
C HIS A 58 10.88 -11.82 -5.77
N LEU A 59 10.24 -10.65 -5.72
CA LEU A 59 10.84 -9.43 -5.19
C LEU A 59 10.87 -9.41 -3.67
N GLY A 60 11.88 -8.78 -3.10
CA GLY A 60 11.98 -8.52 -1.67
C GLY A 60 13.23 -7.75 -1.31
N ILE A 61 13.11 -6.90 -0.28
CA ILE A 61 14.27 -6.30 0.41
C ILE A 61 14.47 -7.10 1.68
N THR A 62 15.66 -7.66 1.86
CA THR A 62 15.98 -8.44 3.07
C THR A 62 16.48 -7.55 4.18
N GLU A 63 16.30 -7.97 5.44
CA GLU A 63 16.79 -7.21 6.61
C GLU A 63 16.38 -5.74 6.57
N ALA A 64 15.10 -5.51 6.22
CA ALA A 64 14.63 -4.14 6.01
C ALA A 64 14.55 -3.33 7.30
N GLY A 65 14.35 -3.97 8.45
CA GLY A 65 14.32 -3.35 9.77
C GLY A 65 12.94 -3.38 10.44
N SER A 66 12.73 -2.46 11.39
CA SER A 66 11.47 -2.34 12.14
C SER A 66 10.28 -2.01 11.23
N TYR A 67 9.05 -2.10 11.79
CA TYR A 67 7.82 -1.77 11.07
C TYR A 67 7.94 -0.47 10.26
N PHE A 68 8.34 0.63 10.90
CA PHE A 68 8.42 1.93 10.25
C PHE A 68 9.51 1.99 9.17
N SER A 69 10.77 1.75 9.55
CA SER A 69 11.90 1.87 8.63
C SER A 69 11.88 0.79 7.54
N GLY A 70 11.47 -0.42 7.90
CA GLY A 70 11.35 -1.54 6.96
C GLY A 70 10.24 -1.36 5.94
N SER A 71 9.11 -0.77 6.34
CA SER A 71 8.03 -0.42 5.40
C SER A 71 8.49 0.60 4.38
N ILE A 72 9.17 1.67 4.82
CA ILE A 72 9.70 2.69 3.91
C ILE A 72 10.71 2.07 2.93
N LYS A 73 11.68 1.32 3.46
CA LYS A 73 12.73 0.69 2.66
C LYS A 73 12.15 -0.29 1.63
N SER A 74 11.22 -1.13 2.04
CA SER A 74 10.53 -2.08 1.16
C SER A 74 9.68 -1.35 0.11
N SER A 75 8.94 -0.33 0.50
CA SER A 75 8.10 0.45 -0.44
C SER A 75 8.95 1.16 -1.51
N ILE A 76 10.11 1.69 -1.16
CA ILE A 76 11.01 2.29 -2.14
C ILE A 76 11.54 1.22 -3.10
N GLY A 77 12.12 0.13 -2.60
CA GLY A 77 12.76 -0.87 -3.45
C GLY A 77 11.77 -1.64 -4.32
N LEU A 78 10.70 -2.14 -3.71
CA LEU A 78 9.66 -2.86 -4.45
C LEU A 78 8.85 -1.93 -5.35
N GLY A 79 8.60 -0.69 -4.90
CA GLY A 79 7.88 0.32 -5.68
C GLY A 79 8.60 0.69 -6.98
N LEU A 80 9.92 0.86 -6.95
CA LEU A 80 10.71 1.11 -8.15
C LEU A 80 10.61 -0.03 -9.16
N LEU A 81 10.74 -1.28 -8.70
CA LEU A 81 10.68 -2.45 -9.57
C LEU A 81 9.28 -2.66 -10.15
N LEU A 82 8.26 -2.57 -9.31
CA LEU A 82 6.86 -2.72 -9.74
C LEU A 82 6.43 -1.60 -10.70
N TYR A 83 6.93 -0.38 -10.52
CA TYR A 83 6.70 0.73 -11.45
C TYR A 83 7.35 0.47 -12.82
N ASP A 84 8.52 -0.19 -12.83
CA ASP A 84 9.19 -0.64 -14.06
C ASP A 84 8.51 -1.87 -14.70
N GLY A 85 7.44 -2.41 -14.09
CA GLY A 85 6.77 -3.63 -14.55
C GLY A 85 7.53 -4.92 -14.21
N ILE A 86 8.47 -4.87 -13.28
CA ILE A 86 9.31 -6.00 -12.88
C ILE A 86 8.74 -6.65 -11.61
N GLY A 87 8.54 -7.98 -11.65
CA GLY A 87 8.19 -8.81 -10.51
C GLY A 87 6.82 -9.45 -10.59
N ASP A 88 6.75 -10.73 -10.21
CA ASP A 88 5.55 -11.56 -10.26
C ASP A 88 4.98 -11.83 -8.87
N THR A 89 5.83 -11.88 -7.87
CA THR A 89 5.46 -12.03 -6.47
C THR A 89 6.32 -11.15 -5.59
N VAL A 90 5.76 -10.70 -4.45
CA VAL A 90 6.46 -9.81 -3.53
C VAL A 90 6.50 -10.38 -2.11
N ARG A 91 7.54 -10.04 -1.39
CA ARG A 91 7.67 -10.26 0.06
C ARG A 91 8.16 -9.00 0.73
N VAL A 92 7.41 -8.54 1.70
CA VAL A 92 7.86 -7.54 2.67
C VAL A 92 8.49 -8.27 3.85
N SER A 93 9.61 -7.77 4.38
CA SER A 93 10.29 -8.35 5.54
C SER A 93 10.44 -7.29 6.62
N LEU A 94 9.83 -7.53 7.77
CA LEU A 94 9.82 -6.61 8.91
C LEU A 94 10.22 -7.34 10.19
N SER A 95 10.91 -6.63 11.09
CA SER A 95 11.10 -7.08 12.47
C SER A 95 9.86 -6.73 13.29
N ASP A 96 8.72 -7.39 12.94
CA ASP A 96 7.40 -7.20 13.55
C ASP A 96 6.55 -8.46 13.33
N HIS A 97 5.28 -8.44 13.80
CA HIS A 97 4.35 -9.53 13.59
C HIS A 97 4.11 -9.78 12.09
N PRO A 98 4.12 -11.04 11.59
CA PRO A 98 4.02 -11.34 10.15
C PRO A 98 2.80 -10.75 9.45
N THR A 99 1.68 -10.53 10.17
CA THR A 99 0.50 -9.88 9.60
C THR A 99 0.75 -8.44 9.15
N GLN A 100 1.74 -7.76 9.74
CA GLN A 100 2.11 -6.40 9.33
C GLN A 100 2.81 -6.39 7.98
N GLU A 101 3.60 -7.40 7.67
CA GLU A 101 4.24 -7.56 6.35
C GLU A 101 3.20 -7.65 5.24
N VAL A 102 2.11 -8.41 5.49
CA VAL A 102 1.00 -8.55 4.54
C VAL A 102 0.27 -7.21 4.35
N LYS A 103 -0.02 -6.50 5.44
CA LYS A 103 -0.68 -5.18 5.38
C LYS A 103 0.15 -4.18 4.57
N VAL A 104 1.44 -4.06 4.88
CA VAL A 104 2.35 -3.17 4.14
C VAL A 104 2.43 -3.55 2.66
N GLY A 105 2.48 -4.84 2.35
CA GLY A 105 2.47 -5.32 0.97
C GLY A 105 1.21 -4.92 0.21
N PHE A 106 0.04 -5.05 0.82
CA PHE A 106 -1.23 -4.60 0.21
C PHE A 106 -1.29 -3.09 0.04
N GLU A 107 -0.90 -2.31 1.05
CA GLU A 107 -0.90 -0.85 0.96
C GLU A 107 0.06 -0.33 -0.13
N MET A 108 1.22 -0.98 -0.28
CA MET A 108 2.15 -0.66 -1.35
C MET A 108 1.53 -0.94 -2.74
N LEU A 109 0.92 -2.12 -2.93
CA LEU A 109 0.27 -2.47 -4.20
C LEU A 109 -0.92 -1.56 -4.53
N LYS A 110 -1.71 -1.18 -3.53
CA LYS A 110 -2.79 -0.19 -3.67
C LYS A 110 -2.24 1.18 -4.10
N SER A 111 -1.20 1.65 -3.44
CA SER A 111 -0.56 2.94 -3.75
C SER A 111 0.01 3.01 -5.17
N LEU A 112 0.31 1.87 -5.78
CA LEU A 112 0.78 1.74 -7.16
C LEU A 112 -0.36 1.41 -8.16
N ASN A 113 -1.61 1.36 -7.70
CA ASN A 113 -2.78 0.94 -8.50
C ASN A 113 -2.61 -0.45 -9.15
N LEU A 114 -1.83 -1.33 -8.51
CA LEU A 114 -1.61 -2.71 -8.97
C LEU A 114 -2.61 -3.69 -8.34
N ARG A 115 -3.29 -3.27 -7.30
CA ARG A 115 -4.30 -4.10 -6.62
C ARG A 115 -5.33 -3.25 -5.90
N ASP A 116 -6.58 -3.52 -6.19
CA ASP A 116 -7.73 -2.95 -5.48
C ASP A 116 -8.15 -3.90 -4.35
N TYR A 117 -8.03 -3.46 -3.11
CA TYR A 117 -8.36 -4.27 -1.94
C TYR A 117 -8.65 -3.40 -0.72
N GLY A 118 -9.82 -3.59 -0.13
CA GLY A 118 -10.21 -2.91 1.11
C GLY A 118 -10.38 -1.40 0.94
N VAL A 119 -10.49 -0.71 2.05
CA VAL A 119 -10.74 0.73 2.08
C VAL A 119 -9.46 1.51 1.83
N THR A 120 -9.52 2.47 0.94
CA THR A 120 -8.47 3.48 0.72
C THR A 120 -8.92 4.80 1.30
N ILE A 121 -8.21 5.29 2.31
CA ILE A 121 -8.54 6.54 2.99
C ILE A 121 -7.68 7.67 2.42
N ILE A 122 -8.34 8.73 1.96
CA ILE A 122 -7.74 9.99 1.52
C ILE A 122 -8.05 11.02 2.59
N SER A 123 -7.04 11.55 3.26
CA SER A 123 -7.24 12.53 4.33
C SER A 123 -6.30 13.71 4.20
N CYS A 124 -6.78 14.88 4.60
CA CYS A 124 -5.93 16.06 4.69
C CYS A 124 -5.07 16.04 5.97
N PRO A 125 -3.90 16.69 5.95
CA PRO A 125 -3.16 16.93 7.18
C PRO A 125 -3.94 17.89 8.09
N SER A 126 -3.79 17.69 9.41
CA SER A 126 -4.38 18.59 10.40
C SER A 126 -3.90 20.03 10.19
N CYS A 127 -4.82 20.99 10.15
CA CYS A 127 -4.51 22.40 9.98
C CYS A 127 -5.53 23.31 10.73
N ALA A 128 -5.24 24.59 10.84
CA ALA A 128 -6.09 25.57 11.56
C ALA A 128 -7.51 25.73 10.96
N ARG A 129 -7.78 25.23 9.76
CA ARG A 129 -9.10 25.31 9.10
C ARG A 129 -9.99 24.09 9.37
N GLN A 130 -9.48 23.08 10.07
CA GLN A 130 -10.27 21.88 10.37
C GLN A 130 -11.45 22.20 11.29
N GLN A 131 -12.57 21.55 11.06
CA GLN A 131 -13.82 21.70 11.81
C GLN A 131 -14.12 20.48 12.70
N PHE A 132 -13.31 19.43 12.60
CA PHE A 132 -13.33 18.23 13.44
C PHE A 132 -11.93 17.64 13.54
N ASP A 133 -11.72 16.74 14.48
CA ASP A 133 -10.44 16.05 14.64
C ASP A 133 -10.24 14.99 13.53
N VAL A 134 -9.56 15.41 12.46
CA VAL A 134 -9.27 14.54 11.32
C VAL A 134 -8.41 13.34 11.73
N ILE A 135 -7.43 13.54 12.61
CA ILE A 135 -6.49 12.49 13.01
C ILE A 135 -7.23 11.36 13.74
N GLU A 136 -8.03 11.70 14.74
CA GLU A 136 -8.79 10.70 15.50
C GLU A 136 -9.89 10.06 14.66
N THR A 137 -10.51 10.81 13.76
CA THR A 137 -11.49 10.28 12.81
C THR A 137 -10.86 9.24 11.90
N VAL A 138 -9.71 9.54 11.27
CA VAL A 138 -8.98 8.62 10.40
C VAL A 138 -8.62 7.33 11.13
N LYS A 139 -7.99 7.42 12.30
CA LYS A 139 -7.62 6.25 13.12
C LYS A 139 -8.83 5.36 13.45
N SER A 140 -9.94 6.00 13.83
CA SER A 140 -11.17 5.29 14.17
C SER A 140 -11.76 4.57 12.95
N VAL A 141 -11.78 5.25 11.81
CA VAL A 141 -12.25 4.70 10.53
C VAL A 141 -11.37 3.55 10.07
N GLU A 142 -10.04 3.71 10.04
CA GLU A 142 -9.10 2.63 9.70
C GLU A 142 -9.34 1.38 10.54
N LYS A 143 -9.51 1.55 11.85
CA LYS A 143 -9.75 0.43 12.76
C LYS A 143 -11.07 -0.26 12.48
N LYS A 144 -12.15 0.51 12.31
CA LYS A 144 -13.50 -0.02 12.10
C LYS A 144 -13.70 -0.66 10.73
N LEU A 145 -13.11 -0.07 9.68
CA LEU A 145 -13.24 -0.56 8.31
C LEU A 145 -12.16 -1.60 7.91
N SER A 146 -11.28 -1.99 8.82
CA SER A 146 -10.19 -2.92 8.55
C SER A 146 -10.63 -4.33 8.08
N HIS A 147 -11.87 -4.71 8.34
CA HIS A 147 -12.44 -6.00 7.92
C HIS A 147 -13.00 -5.98 6.49
N ILE A 148 -13.26 -4.80 5.95
CA ILE A 148 -13.81 -4.64 4.60
C ILE A 148 -12.75 -4.99 3.56
N LYS A 149 -13.10 -5.90 2.66
CA LYS A 149 -12.23 -6.37 1.56
C LYS A 149 -12.59 -5.75 0.22
N LYS A 150 -13.82 -5.28 0.08
CA LYS A 150 -14.30 -4.60 -1.12
C LYS A 150 -13.54 -3.30 -1.32
N PRO A 151 -13.09 -3.00 -2.53
CA PRO A 151 -12.43 -1.71 -2.82
C PRO A 151 -13.42 -0.56 -2.63
N ILE A 152 -13.12 0.34 -1.70
CA ILE A 152 -13.90 1.55 -1.42
C ILE A 152 -12.93 2.69 -1.16
N THR A 153 -13.17 3.84 -1.76
CA THR A 153 -12.43 5.08 -1.48
C THR A 153 -13.21 5.97 -0.52
N VAL A 154 -12.55 6.41 0.53
CA VAL A 154 -13.15 7.29 1.56
C VAL A 154 -12.30 8.55 1.70
N SER A 155 -12.87 9.73 1.48
CA SER A 155 -12.19 11.00 1.76
C SER A 155 -12.65 11.61 3.07
N ILE A 156 -11.68 12.01 3.90
CA ILE A 156 -11.91 12.64 5.22
C ILE A 156 -11.18 13.99 5.24
N ILE A 157 -11.88 15.05 4.92
CA ILE A 157 -11.30 16.37 4.76
C ILE A 157 -11.90 17.36 5.76
N GLY A 158 -11.08 17.87 6.66
CA GLY A 158 -11.51 18.66 7.81
C GLY A 158 -12.11 20.03 7.50
N CYS A 159 -12.14 20.51 6.26
CA CYS A 159 -12.64 21.84 5.93
C CYS A 159 -13.40 21.89 4.58
N VAL A 160 -14.20 22.95 4.42
CA VAL A 160 -14.99 23.19 3.18
C VAL A 160 -14.16 23.65 1.99
N VAL A 161 -12.87 23.98 2.15
CA VAL A 161 -12.06 24.53 1.06
C VAL A 161 -11.64 23.43 0.08
N ASN A 162 -11.02 22.37 0.60
CA ASN A 162 -10.56 21.24 -0.22
C ASN A 162 -11.57 20.07 -0.19
N GLY A 163 -12.43 20.05 0.84
CA GLY A 163 -13.34 18.92 1.08
C GLY A 163 -14.23 18.58 -0.11
N PRO A 164 -14.97 19.52 -0.70
CA PRO A 164 -15.86 19.22 -1.81
C PRO A 164 -15.14 18.62 -3.02
N GLY A 165 -13.94 19.11 -3.36
CA GLY A 165 -13.15 18.60 -4.49
C GLY A 165 -12.76 17.13 -4.32
N GLU A 166 -12.20 16.81 -3.15
CA GLU A 166 -11.81 15.41 -2.84
C GLU A 166 -13.04 14.50 -2.69
N ALA A 167 -14.10 14.98 -2.07
CA ALA A 167 -15.31 14.20 -1.82
C ALA A 167 -16.04 13.79 -3.11
N THR A 168 -15.95 14.60 -4.17
CA THR A 168 -16.55 14.27 -5.47
C THR A 168 -15.78 13.18 -6.23
N MET A 169 -14.56 12.87 -5.81
CA MET A 169 -13.71 11.86 -6.47
C MET A 169 -13.67 10.52 -5.72
N THR A 170 -14.47 10.38 -4.66
CA THR A 170 -14.46 9.19 -3.80
C THR A 170 -15.86 8.60 -3.63
N ASN A 171 -15.93 7.30 -3.29
CA ASN A 171 -17.21 6.63 -3.03
C ASN A 171 -17.93 7.26 -1.83
N ILE A 172 -17.17 7.58 -0.78
CA ILE A 172 -17.71 8.26 0.39
C ILE A 172 -16.80 9.43 0.73
N GLY A 173 -17.35 10.61 0.85
CA GLY A 173 -16.63 11.82 1.24
C GLY A 173 -17.22 12.50 2.44
N ILE A 174 -16.37 12.91 3.40
CA ILE A 174 -16.77 13.72 4.55
C ILE A 174 -15.99 15.03 4.52
N THR A 175 -16.73 16.14 4.58
CA THR A 175 -16.12 17.47 4.59
C THR A 175 -16.55 18.24 5.81
N GLY A 176 -15.63 18.92 6.49
CA GLY A 176 -15.94 19.82 7.61
C GLY A 176 -16.87 20.94 7.15
N GLY A 177 -17.97 21.18 7.88
CA GLY A 177 -19.00 22.17 7.53
C GLY A 177 -19.21 23.29 8.54
N GLY A 178 -18.49 23.29 9.66
CA GLY A 178 -18.67 24.24 10.76
C GLY A 178 -19.88 23.90 11.67
N ASN A 179 -19.93 24.50 12.85
CA ASN A 179 -20.98 24.29 13.84
C ASN A 179 -21.26 22.81 14.18
N ASN A 180 -20.20 22.00 14.29
CA ASN A 180 -20.27 20.55 14.52
C ASN A 180 -21.08 19.76 13.47
N THR A 181 -21.34 20.34 12.30
CA THR A 181 -22.11 19.72 11.23
C THR A 181 -21.23 19.52 9.99
N HIS A 182 -21.22 18.33 9.44
CA HIS A 182 -20.37 17.95 8.31
C HIS A 182 -21.23 17.51 7.14
N MET A 183 -20.72 17.75 5.93
CA MET A 183 -21.39 17.32 4.70
C MET A 183 -20.85 15.96 4.28
N VAL A 184 -21.75 15.03 4.01
CA VAL A 184 -21.48 13.70 3.44
C VAL A 184 -21.72 13.73 1.94
N TYR A 185 -20.83 13.09 1.23
CA TYR A 185 -20.93 12.82 -0.20
C TYR A 185 -20.95 11.30 -0.41
N VAL A 186 -21.78 10.85 -1.30
CA VAL A 186 -21.88 9.44 -1.71
C VAL A 186 -21.76 9.41 -3.22
N ASP A 187 -20.80 8.62 -3.73
CA ASP A 187 -20.48 8.53 -5.16
C ASP A 187 -20.33 9.88 -5.85
N GLY A 188 -19.65 10.80 -5.17
CA GLY A 188 -19.37 12.15 -5.67
C GLY A 188 -20.49 13.18 -5.50
N GLU A 189 -21.69 12.79 -5.08
CA GLU A 189 -22.84 13.66 -4.91
C GLU A 189 -23.07 14.03 -3.45
N LYS A 190 -23.53 15.28 -3.20
CA LYS A 190 -23.93 15.72 -1.86
C LYS A 190 -25.12 14.90 -1.40
N SER A 191 -25.00 14.23 -0.27
CA SER A 191 -26.06 13.41 0.31
C SER A 191 -26.77 14.16 1.46
N HIS A 192 -26.19 14.12 2.64
CA HIS A 192 -26.81 14.69 3.85
C HIS A 192 -25.77 15.29 4.79
N ARG A 193 -26.24 15.89 5.88
CA ARG A 193 -25.37 16.44 6.94
C ARG A 193 -25.43 15.53 8.15
N ILE A 194 -24.29 15.40 8.83
CA ILE A 194 -24.13 14.64 10.06
C ILE A 194 -23.46 15.45 11.13
N GLN A 195 -23.62 15.04 12.38
CA GLN A 195 -22.95 15.61 13.54
C GLN A 195 -21.59 14.91 13.77
N ASN A 196 -20.71 15.52 14.57
CA ASN A 196 -19.42 14.93 14.94
C ASN A 196 -19.54 13.50 15.49
N GLU A 197 -20.57 13.25 16.27
CA GLU A 197 -20.81 11.97 16.94
C GLU A 197 -21.12 10.83 15.95
N ASP A 198 -21.73 11.16 14.82
CA ASP A 198 -22.19 10.20 13.81
C ASP A 198 -21.15 9.90 12.73
N LEU A 199 -20.02 10.67 12.69
CA LEU A 199 -19.00 10.57 11.63
C LEU A 199 -18.49 9.15 11.40
N VAL A 200 -18.25 8.43 12.48
CA VAL A 200 -17.68 7.09 12.41
C VAL A 200 -18.76 6.03 12.19
N CYS A 201 -19.98 6.28 12.69
CA CYS A 201 -21.12 5.39 12.53
C CYS A 201 -21.59 5.33 11.07
N LEU A 202 -21.69 6.49 10.42
CA LEU A 202 -22.09 6.58 9.01
C LEU A 202 -21.21 5.75 8.07
N LEU A 203 -19.90 5.80 8.26
CA LEU A 203 -18.95 5.07 7.41
C LEU A 203 -19.07 3.55 7.57
N TYR A 204 -19.57 3.11 8.73
CA TYR A 204 -19.86 1.70 8.96
C TYR A 204 -21.17 1.25 8.29
N THR A 205 -22.21 2.10 8.32
CA THR A 205 -23.53 1.75 7.80
C THR A 205 -23.65 1.85 6.28
N SER A 206 -22.82 2.67 5.63
CA SER A 206 -22.87 2.80 4.17
C SER A 206 -22.34 1.57 3.41
N ASP A 207 -21.60 0.66 4.08
CA ASP A 207 -21.20 -0.63 3.51
C ASP A 207 -22.11 -1.79 3.97
N ALA A 208 -22.85 -1.58 5.05
CA ALA A 208 -23.81 -2.53 5.61
C ALA A 208 -25.20 -2.27 5.04
N ALA A 209 -25.38 -2.44 3.74
CA ALA A 209 -26.76 -2.56 3.18
C ALA A 209 -27.50 -3.80 3.70
N ASP A 210 -26.86 -4.63 4.57
CA ASP A 210 -27.35 -5.91 5.03
C ASP A 210 -27.24 -6.16 6.55
N ASP A 211 -26.79 -5.21 7.40
CA ASP A 211 -26.74 -5.45 8.85
C ASP A 211 -27.23 -4.26 9.68
N ASP A 212 -28.30 -4.48 10.44
CA ASP A 212 -28.88 -3.62 11.49
C ASP A 212 -27.92 -3.42 12.68
N ALA A 213 -26.88 -2.62 12.53
CA ALA A 213 -25.91 -2.37 13.60
C ALA A 213 -25.46 -0.91 13.72
N CYS A 214 -26.35 -0.07 14.20
CA CYS A 214 -26.07 1.12 15.02
C CYS A 214 -27.18 1.32 16.05
#